data_34e97baa09649edcb4932e190c879b2d
#
_entry.id   34e97baa09649edcb4932e190c879b2d
#
_cell.length_a   1.000
_cell.length_b   1.000
_cell.length_c   1.000
_cell.angle_alpha   90.00
_cell.angle_beta   90.00
_cell.angle_gamma   90.00
#
_symmetry.space_group_name_H-M   'P 1'
#
loop_
_entity.id
_entity.type
_entity.pdbx_description
1 polymer ?
#
loop_
_entity_poly.entity_id
_entity_poly.type
_entity_poly.pdbx_seq_one_letter_code
_entity_poly.pdbx_strand_id
1 'polypeptide(L)'
;MRLVLLGAPGAGKGTQSKKILEKYNIPYISTGDYFRKEVASGSEIGLEIQRYIDRGLLVPDYITIDIVEKILEEDSFKENYLFDGFPRTVIQARMMDFITKYTKNPVELVINLDIKEGLLIDRLTGREICRNCNAIYHKLNKPSKVEGICDVCGSKLSQRADDTLENVMIRLREYRNRTQPLIKYYKEKGILVNIDSSQDSEIVFQEICKVLEDIKWSLSRIIKKLNWCEKLVEYVLL
;
A
#
# COMPACT_ATOMS: atom_id res chain seq x y z
N MET A 1 -11.77 -8.18 3.21
CA MET A 1 -10.45 -7.74 3.75
C MET A 1 -10.17 -6.32 3.29
N ARG A 2 -9.97 -5.41 4.22
CA ARG A 2 -9.76 -3.98 3.94
C ARG A 2 -8.41 -3.58 4.55
N LEU A 3 -7.41 -3.55 3.70
CA LEU A 3 -6.00 -3.53 4.07
C LEU A 3 -5.33 -2.23 3.66
N VAL A 4 -4.38 -1.79 4.48
CA VAL A 4 -3.45 -0.70 4.15
C VAL A 4 -2.02 -1.20 4.33
N LEU A 5 -1.17 -0.98 3.33
CA LEU A 5 0.27 -1.19 3.45
C LEU A 5 0.96 0.15 3.75
N LEU A 6 1.59 0.22 4.91
CA LEU A 6 2.50 1.30 5.31
C LEU A 6 3.96 0.86 5.16
N GLY A 7 4.83 1.82 5.17
CA GLY A 7 6.29 1.62 5.12
C GLY A 7 6.97 2.71 4.31
N ALA A 8 8.24 2.91 4.57
CA ALA A 8 9.07 3.90 3.88
C ALA A 8 9.12 3.64 2.37
N PRO A 9 9.46 4.65 1.55
CA PRO A 9 9.87 4.41 0.18
C PRO A 9 10.98 3.34 0.15
N GLY A 10 10.87 2.34 -0.73
CA GLY A 10 11.84 1.23 -0.78
C GLY A 10 11.60 0.07 0.20
N ALA A 11 10.61 0.15 1.12
CA ALA A 11 10.31 -0.93 2.07
C ALA A 11 9.71 -2.20 1.45
N GLY A 12 9.41 -2.24 0.15
CA GLY A 12 8.91 -3.44 -0.52
C GLY A 12 7.39 -3.50 -0.68
N LYS A 13 6.64 -2.43 -0.35
CA LYS A 13 5.16 -2.39 -0.47
C LYS A 13 4.64 -2.94 -1.80
N GLY A 14 5.09 -2.39 -2.92
CA GLY A 14 4.62 -2.84 -4.25
C GLY A 14 4.98 -4.28 -4.59
N THR A 15 6.05 -4.85 -4.01
CA THR A 15 6.39 -6.27 -4.16
C THR A 15 5.42 -7.13 -3.38
N GLN A 16 5.12 -6.76 -2.14
CA GLN A 16 4.19 -7.48 -1.28
C GLN A 16 2.75 -7.33 -1.76
N SER A 17 2.35 -6.14 -2.23
CA SER A 17 1.04 -5.95 -2.84
C SER A 17 0.77 -6.94 -3.98
N LYS A 18 1.71 -7.10 -4.91
CA LYS A 18 1.56 -8.06 -6.02
C LYS A 18 1.33 -9.49 -5.52
N LYS A 19 2.11 -9.95 -4.55
CA LYS A 19 1.95 -11.29 -3.97
C LYS A 19 0.61 -11.46 -3.23
N ILE A 20 0.17 -10.43 -2.52
CA ILE A 20 -1.14 -10.41 -1.85
C ILE A 20 -2.27 -10.51 -2.88
N LEU A 21 -2.19 -9.73 -3.97
CA LEU A 21 -3.19 -9.76 -5.04
C LEU A 21 -3.29 -11.13 -5.71
N GLU A 22 -2.16 -11.74 -6.03
CA GLU A 22 -2.09 -13.07 -6.64
C GLU A 22 -2.71 -14.15 -5.74
N LYS A 23 -2.52 -14.06 -4.42
CA LYS A 23 -3.04 -15.06 -3.48
C LYS A 23 -4.49 -14.83 -3.06
N TYR A 24 -4.89 -13.57 -2.84
CA TYR A 24 -6.16 -13.25 -2.19
C TYR A 24 -7.20 -12.61 -3.12
N ASN A 25 -6.82 -12.24 -4.35
CA ASN A 25 -7.69 -11.61 -5.35
C ASN A 25 -8.48 -10.41 -4.80
N ILE A 26 -7.79 -9.45 -4.18
CA ILE A 26 -8.38 -8.26 -3.54
C ILE A 26 -8.24 -7.07 -4.50
N PRO A 27 -9.24 -6.19 -4.65
CA PRO A 27 -9.10 -4.94 -5.38
C PRO A 27 -7.94 -4.09 -4.84
N TYR A 28 -7.12 -3.54 -5.75
CA TYR A 28 -5.87 -2.87 -5.42
C TYR A 28 -5.86 -1.41 -5.83
N ILE A 29 -5.45 -0.57 -4.92
CA ILE A 29 -5.32 0.87 -5.13
C ILE A 29 -3.89 1.29 -4.79
N SER A 30 -3.13 1.67 -5.83
CA SER A 30 -1.84 2.33 -5.68
C SER A 30 -1.98 3.80 -6.06
N THR A 31 -1.99 4.68 -5.07
CA THR A 31 -2.04 6.13 -5.35
C THR A 31 -0.83 6.60 -6.18
N GLY A 32 0.33 5.99 -5.97
CA GLY A 32 1.51 6.31 -6.76
C GLY A 32 1.39 5.89 -8.23
N ASP A 33 0.75 4.75 -8.53
CA ASP A 33 0.50 4.33 -9.92
C ASP A 33 -0.60 5.17 -10.55
N TYR A 34 -1.64 5.53 -9.80
CA TYR A 34 -2.68 6.45 -10.26
C TYR A 34 -2.08 7.80 -10.66
N PHE A 35 -1.29 8.41 -9.78
CA PHE A 35 -0.64 9.69 -10.06
C PHE A 35 0.26 9.64 -11.30
N ARG A 36 1.03 8.56 -11.47
CA ARG A 36 1.87 8.39 -12.68
C ARG A 36 1.04 8.26 -13.96
N LYS A 37 -0.13 7.62 -13.90
CA LYS A 37 -1.07 7.55 -15.04
C LYS A 37 -1.63 8.93 -15.36
N GLU A 38 -2.04 9.70 -14.35
CA GLU A 38 -2.54 11.07 -14.54
C GLU A 38 -1.48 11.99 -15.14
N VAL A 39 -0.24 11.91 -14.65
CA VAL A 39 0.89 12.66 -15.25
C VAL A 39 1.10 12.25 -16.70
N ALA A 40 1.07 10.96 -17.01
CA ALA A 40 1.28 10.45 -18.38
C ALA A 40 0.14 10.81 -19.33
N SER A 41 -1.08 11.04 -18.83
CA SER A 41 -2.22 11.48 -19.64
C SER A 41 -2.12 12.94 -20.08
N GLY A 42 -1.28 13.75 -19.42
CA GLY A 42 -1.17 15.19 -19.66
C GLY A 42 -2.39 15.99 -19.21
N SER A 43 -3.26 15.42 -18.35
CA SER A 43 -4.40 16.12 -17.79
C SER A 43 -3.96 17.32 -16.93
N GLU A 44 -4.85 18.29 -16.72
CA GLU A 44 -4.57 19.48 -15.90
C GLU A 44 -4.18 19.08 -14.47
N ILE A 45 -4.90 18.14 -13.88
CA ILE A 45 -4.55 17.55 -12.58
C ILE A 45 -3.23 16.81 -12.61
N GLY A 46 -2.92 16.11 -13.72
CA GLY A 46 -1.65 15.42 -13.92
C GLY A 46 -0.46 16.37 -13.92
N LEU A 47 -0.59 17.53 -14.58
CA LEU A 47 0.44 18.59 -14.57
C LEU A 47 0.65 19.17 -13.17
N GLU A 48 -0.40 19.32 -12.38
CA GLU A 48 -0.30 19.75 -10.99
C GLU A 48 0.42 18.70 -10.14
N ILE A 49 0.00 17.44 -10.23
CA ILE A 49 0.61 16.29 -9.51
C ILE A 49 2.11 16.18 -9.84
N GLN A 50 2.49 16.35 -11.10
CA GLN A 50 3.87 16.23 -11.57
C GLN A 50 4.82 17.17 -10.81
N ARG A 51 4.39 18.41 -10.50
CA ARG A 51 5.20 19.39 -9.77
C ARG A 51 5.64 18.92 -8.39
N TYR A 52 4.88 18.02 -7.76
CA TYR A 52 5.21 17.42 -6.47
C TYR A 52 6.07 16.17 -6.64
N ILE A 53 5.69 15.28 -7.54
CA ILE A 53 6.40 14.00 -7.75
C ILE A 53 7.84 14.23 -8.21
N ASP A 54 8.08 15.14 -9.15
CA ASP A 54 9.40 15.45 -9.68
C ASP A 54 10.37 15.98 -8.61
N ARG A 55 9.83 16.54 -7.54
CA ARG A 55 10.59 17.04 -6.37
C ARG A 55 10.66 16.04 -5.21
N GLY A 56 10.10 14.83 -5.36
CA GLY A 56 10.01 13.83 -4.30
C GLY A 56 9.06 14.20 -3.17
N LEU A 57 8.20 15.21 -3.36
CA LEU A 57 7.22 15.68 -2.36
C LEU A 57 5.93 14.87 -2.43
N LEU A 58 5.14 14.93 -1.34
CA LEU A 58 3.79 14.38 -1.34
C LEU A 58 2.84 15.28 -2.14
N VAL A 59 1.98 14.67 -2.93
CA VAL A 59 0.83 15.35 -3.53
C VAL A 59 -0.06 15.90 -2.41
N PRO A 60 -0.60 17.11 -2.52
CA PRO A 60 -1.46 17.71 -1.50
C PRO A 60 -2.60 16.81 -1.06
N ASP A 61 -2.92 16.89 0.25
CA ASP A 61 -3.92 16.02 0.86
C ASP A 61 -5.28 16.13 0.17
N TYR A 62 -5.71 17.34 -0.21
CA TYR A 62 -7.01 17.56 -0.86
C TYR A 62 -7.12 16.85 -2.22
N ILE A 63 -6.07 16.87 -3.06
CA ILE A 63 -6.05 16.15 -4.35
C ILE A 63 -6.11 14.64 -4.10
N THR A 64 -5.29 14.17 -3.14
CA THR A 64 -5.20 12.73 -2.85
C THR A 64 -6.52 12.19 -2.30
N ILE A 65 -7.17 12.93 -1.40
CA ILE A 65 -8.43 12.54 -0.78
C ILE A 65 -9.56 12.50 -1.82
N ASP A 66 -9.66 13.50 -2.67
CA ASP A 66 -10.65 13.59 -3.75
C ASP A 66 -10.60 12.37 -4.70
N ILE A 67 -9.37 11.97 -5.05
CA ILE A 67 -9.14 10.80 -5.90
C ILE A 67 -9.52 9.52 -5.17
N VAL A 68 -9.14 9.37 -3.90
CA VAL A 68 -9.44 8.16 -3.12
C VAL A 68 -10.93 8.04 -2.84
N GLU A 69 -11.63 9.13 -2.59
CA GLU A 69 -13.08 9.14 -2.40
C GLU A 69 -13.79 8.61 -3.65
N LYS A 70 -13.46 9.11 -4.83
CA LYS A 70 -14.00 8.63 -6.12
C LYS A 70 -13.73 7.14 -6.34
N ILE A 71 -12.53 6.66 -5.99
CA ILE A 71 -12.20 5.24 -6.14
C ILE A 71 -13.03 4.38 -5.19
N LEU A 72 -13.24 4.82 -3.94
CA LEU A 72 -14.02 4.08 -2.94
C LEU A 72 -15.53 4.04 -3.25
N GLU A 73 -16.03 4.93 -4.11
CA GLU A 73 -17.40 4.88 -4.62
C GLU A 73 -17.64 3.76 -5.64
N GLU A 74 -16.59 3.27 -6.29
CA GLU A 74 -16.69 2.18 -7.25
C GLU A 74 -17.11 0.87 -6.57
N ASP A 75 -18.03 0.11 -7.19
CA ASP A 75 -18.57 -1.14 -6.63
C ASP A 75 -17.49 -2.17 -6.28
N SER A 76 -16.40 -2.19 -7.06
CA SER A 76 -15.27 -3.10 -6.86
C SER A 76 -14.56 -2.93 -5.50
N PHE A 77 -14.64 -1.74 -4.88
CA PHE A 77 -13.95 -1.42 -3.63
C PHE A 77 -14.87 -1.40 -2.40
N LYS A 78 -16.17 -1.63 -2.57
CA LYS A 78 -17.14 -1.55 -1.47
C LYS A 78 -16.92 -2.59 -0.35
N GLU A 79 -16.44 -3.79 -0.69
CA GLU A 79 -16.29 -4.85 0.30
C GLU A 79 -14.85 -5.13 0.71
N ASN A 80 -13.95 -5.05 -0.27
CA ASN A 80 -12.54 -5.40 -0.09
C ASN A 80 -11.66 -4.38 -0.77
N TYR A 81 -10.50 -4.09 -0.20
CA TYR A 81 -9.47 -3.26 -0.84
C TYR A 81 -8.10 -3.47 -0.20
N LEU A 82 -7.08 -3.23 -1.00
CA LEU A 82 -5.70 -3.09 -0.56
C LEU A 82 -5.16 -1.73 -1.02
N PHE A 83 -4.88 -0.84 -0.08
CA PHE A 83 -4.22 0.44 -0.36
C PHE A 83 -2.70 0.34 -0.25
N ASP A 84 -2.00 0.80 -1.27
CA ASP A 84 -0.55 1.04 -1.28
C ASP A 84 -0.27 2.51 -1.54
N GLY A 85 0.43 3.15 -0.63
CA GLY A 85 0.80 4.54 -0.74
C GLY A 85 -0.25 5.55 -0.29
N PHE A 86 -1.33 5.09 0.31
CA PHE A 86 -2.34 5.89 0.99
C PHE A 86 -2.84 5.14 2.25
N PRO A 87 -3.09 5.85 3.37
CA PRO A 87 -2.77 7.26 3.60
C PRO A 87 -1.27 7.51 3.78
N ARG A 88 -0.82 8.75 3.56
CA ARG A 88 0.54 9.21 3.83
C ARG A 88 0.63 10.31 4.88
N THR A 89 -0.48 10.83 5.33
CA THR A 89 -0.56 11.82 6.41
C THR A 89 -1.66 11.45 7.39
N VAL A 90 -1.58 11.95 8.62
CA VAL A 90 -2.63 11.75 9.62
C VAL A 90 -3.96 12.38 9.18
N ILE A 91 -3.90 13.47 8.41
CA ILE A 91 -5.10 14.10 7.82
C ILE A 91 -5.77 13.12 6.86
N GLN A 92 -5.02 12.54 5.93
CA GLN A 92 -5.53 11.52 5.01
C GLN A 92 -6.12 10.31 5.75
N ALA A 93 -5.45 9.83 6.82
CA ALA A 93 -5.95 8.71 7.61
C ALA A 93 -7.30 9.02 8.30
N ARG A 94 -7.44 10.22 8.86
CA ARG A 94 -8.71 10.66 9.46
C ARG A 94 -9.83 10.78 8.43
N MET A 95 -9.52 11.30 7.24
CA MET A 95 -10.50 11.39 6.15
C MET A 95 -10.88 10.00 5.64
N MET A 96 -9.92 9.08 5.49
CA MET A 96 -10.19 7.69 5.17
C MET A 96 -11.12 7.03 6.20
N ASP A 97 -10.86 7.25 7.50
CA ASP A 97 -11.73 6.75 8.56
C ASP A 97 -13.15 7.31 8.47
N PHE A 98 -13.29 8.62 8.16
CA PHE A 98 -14.59 9.25 7.98
C PHE A 98 -15.35 8.63 6.80
N ILE A 99 -14.73 8.57 5.63
CA ILE A 99 -15.33 8.02 4.40
C ILE A 99 -15.71 6.55 4.61
N THR A 100 -14.80 5.74 5.11
CA THR A 100 -15.02 4.29 5.27
C THR A 100 -15.97 3.95 6.42
N LYS A 101 -16.10 4.80 7.43
CA LYS A 101 -17.14 4.68 8.45
C LYS A 101 -18.52 4.95 7.87
N TYR A 102 -18.64 6.00 7.03
CA TYR A 102 -19.91 6.34 6.39
C TYR A 102 -20.38 5.24 5.43
N THR A 103 -19.45 4.67 4.66
CA THR A 103 -19.74 3.54 3.76
C THR A 103 -19.82 2.17 4.48
N LYS A 104 -19.62 2.11 5.80
CA LYS A 104 -19.58 0.89 6.64
C LYS A 104 -18.44 -0.08 6.27
N ASN A 105 -17.38 0.42 5.65
CA ASN A 105 -16.24 -0.37 5.19
C ASN A 105 -14.91 0.10 5.82
N PRO A 106 -14.79 0.17 7.17
CA PRO A 106 -13.58 0.67 7.81
C PRO A 106 -12.37 -0.22 7.52
N VAL A 107 -11.17 0.37 7.57
CA VAL A 107 -9.90 -0.36 7.51
C VAL A 107 -9.85 -1.39 8.63
N GLU A 108 -9.56 -2.65 8.29
CA GLU A 108 -9.48 -3.76 9.23
C GLU A 108 -8.07 -4.00 9.75
N LEU A 109 -7.08 -3.81 8.89
CA LEU A 109 -5.69 -4.06 9.22
C LEU A 109 -4.77 -3.10 8.46
N VAL A 110 -3.75 -2.65 9.18
CA VAL A 110 -2.63 -1.89 8.63
C VAL A 110 -1.35 -2.68 8.85
N ILE A 111 -0.69 -3.05 7.77
CA ILE A 111 0.60 -3.74 7.80
C ILE A 111 1.69 -2.72 7.53
N ASN A 112 2.54 -2.47 8.52
CA ASN A 112 3.70 -1.62 8.36
C ASN A 112 4.93 -2.48 8.05
N LEU A 113 5.50 -2.28 6.86
CA LEU A 113 6.76 -2.88 6.46
C LEU A 113 7.90 -2.05 7.06
N ASP A 114 8.42 -2.52 8.17
CA ASP A 114 9.51 -1.87 8.89
C ASP A 114 10.87 -2.28 8.34
N ILE A 115 11.79 -1.31 8.20
CA ILE A 115 13.13 -1.55 7.66
C ILE A 115 14.07 -0.42 8.08
N LYS A 116 15.33 -0.76 8.32
CA LYS A 116 16.38 0.20 8.62
C LYS A 116 16.65 1.13 7.43
N GLU A 117 16.77 2.43 7.70
CA GLU A 117 16.92 3.47 6.67
C GLU A 117 18.12 3.25 5.74
N GLY A 118 19.24 2.75 6.26
CA GLY A 118 20.44 2.50 5.43
C GLY A 118 20.19 1.54 4.25
N LEU A 119 19.27 0.58 4.38
CA LEU A 119 18.92 -0.33 3.30
C LEU A 119 17.98 0.29 2.25
N LEU A 120 17.28 1.38 2.60
CA LEU A 120 16.30 2.01 1.73
C LEU A 120 16.94 2.76 0.57
N ILE A 121 18.08 3.42 0.82
CA ILE A 121 18.80 4.18 -0.20
C ILE A 121 19.26 3.22 -1.32
N ASP A 122 19.92 2.13 -0.96
CA ASP A 122 20.40 1.14 -1.93
C ASP A 122 19.22 0.53 -2.71
N ARG A 123 18.13 0.18 -2.01
CA ARG A 123 16.94 -0.40 -2.65
C ARG A 123 16.27 0.55 -3.64
N LEU A 124 16.32 1.85 -3.40
CA LEU A 124 15.68 2.84 -4.26
C LEU A 124 16.57 3.23 -5.44
N THR A 125 17.86 3.51 -5.18
CA THR A 125 18.79 3.93 -6.23
C THR A 125 19.16 2.80 -7.19
N GLY A 126 19.14 1.55 -6.71
CA GLY A 126 19.35 0.36 -7.54
C GLY A 126 18.09 -0.19 -8.21
N ARG A 127 16.92 0.42 -7.98
CA ARG A 127 15.65 -0.06 -8.54
C ARG A 127 15.55 0.23 -10.04
N GLU A 128 15.09 -0.79 -10.77
CA GLU A 128 14.69 -0.71 -12.16
C GLU A 128 13.24 -1.16 -12.32
N ILE A 129 12.52 -0.56 -13.24
CA ILE A 129 11.12 -0.90 -13.53
C ILE A 129 10.91 -1.11 -15.02
N CYS A 130 10.01 -2.01 -15.34
CA CYS A 130 9.43 -2.12 -16.66
C CYS A 130 8.23 -1.17 -16.77
N ARG A 131 8.32 -0.17 -17.67
CA ARG A 131 7.19 0.78 -17.86
C ARG A 131 5.97 0.15 -18.53
N ASN A 132 6.14 -1.00 -19.19
CA ASN A 132 5.06 -1.68 -19.88
C ASN A 132 4.21 -2.57 -18.94
N CYS A 133 4.85 -3.41 -18.09
CA CYS A 133 4.14 -4.34 -17.21
C CYS A 133 4.31 -4.06 -15.71
N ASN A 134 4.97 -2.96 -15.33
CA ASN A 134 5.25 -2.55 -13.95
C ASN A 134 6.03 -3.60 -13.13
N ALA A 135 6.74 -4.53 -13.79
CA ALA A 135 7.64 -5.45 -13.09
C ALA A 135 8.80 -4.67 -12.45
N ILE A 136 9.14 -5.05 -11.22
CA ILE A 136 10.18 -4.40 -10.41
C ILE A 136 11.41 -5.29 -10.34
N TYR A 137 12.56 -4.71 -10.66
CA TYR A 137 13.88 -5.30 -10.59
C TYR A 137 14.80 -4.47 -9.71
N HIS A 138 15.96 -5.01 -9.45
CA HIS A 138 17.03 -4.30 -8.75
C HIS A 138 18.38 -4.73 -9.32
N LYS A 139 19.23 -3.79 -9.65
CA LYS A 139 20.52 -4.03 -10.33
C LYS A 139 21.37 -5.13 -9.68
N LEU A 140 21.36 -5.23 -8.33
CA LEU A 140 22.16 -6.22 -7.59
C LEU A 140 21.28 -7.33 -6.99
N ASN A 141 20.20 -6.97 -6.28
CA ASN A 141 19.45 -7.92 -5.42
C ASN A 141 18.41 -8.74 -6.21
N LYS A 142 17.95 -8.23 -7.36
CA LYS A 142 16.99 -8.93 -8.25
C LYS A 142 17.21 -8.49 -9.69
N PRO A 143 18.36 -8.83 -10.29
CA PRO A 143 18.64 -8.46 -11.68
C PRO A 143 17.68 -9.21 -12.64
N SER A 144 17.47 -8.63 -13.82
CA SER A 144 16.83 -9.33 -14.94
C SER A 144 17.79 -10.39 -15.52
N LYS A 145 17.23 -11.44 -16.13
CA LYS A 145 18.01 -12.52 -16.77
C LYS A 145 18.90 -11.98 -17.89
N VAL A 146 18.39 -11.02 -18.64
CA VAL A 146 19.14 -10.25 -19.64
C VAL A 146 19.18 -8.80 -19.15
N GLU A 147 20.37 -8.25 -19.01
CA GLU A 147 20.56 -6.91 -18.46
C GLU A 147 19.72 -5.87 -19.22
N GLY A 148 18.96 -5.08 -18.47
CA GLY A 148 18.11 -4.00 -19.00
C GLY A 148 16.85 -4.47 -19.73
N ILE A 149 16.53 -5.79 -19.73
CA ILE A 149 15.33 -6.35 -20.38
C ILE A 149 14.42 -7.00 -19.35
N CYS A 150 13.14 -6.71 -19.46
CA CYS A 150 12.13 -7.28 -18.58
C CYS A 150 11.88 -8.76 -18.86
N ASP A 151 12.02 -9.62 -17.87
CA ASP A 151 11.79 -11.08 -17.99
C ASP A 151 10.33 -11.44 -18.24
N VAL A 152 9.38 -10.51 -17.95
CA VAL A 152 7.93 -10.76 -18.07
C VAL A 152 7.40 -10.42 -19.45
N CYS A 153 7.85 -9.31 -20.05
CA CYS A 153 7.27 -8.82 -21.30
C CYS A 153 8.30 -8.41 -22.37
N GLY A 154 9.60 -8.59 -22.12
CA GLY A 154 10.67 -8.30 -23.09
C GLY A 154 10.95 -6.79 -23.31
N SER A 155 10.23 -5.90 -22.62
CA SER A 155 10.45 -4.45 -22.77
C SER A 155 11.68 -3.98 -22.02
N LYS A 156 12.23 -2.82 -22.40
CA LYS A 156 13.38 -2.22 -21.73
C LYS A 156 13.05 -1.82 -20.29
N LEU A 157 13.98 -2.08 -19.38
CA LEU A 157 13.94 -1.60 -18.01
C LEU A 157 14.47 -0.16 -17.95
N SER A 158 13.98 0.60 -16.99
CA SER A 158 14.46 1.97 -16.74
C SER A 158 14.36 2.29 -15.24
N GLN A 159 15.25 3.15 -14.76
CA GLN A 159 15.12 3.73 -13.44
C GLN A 159 13.94 4.72 -13.42
N ARG A 160 13.27 4.85 -12.30
CA ARG A 160 12.24 5.90 -12.11
C ARG A 160 12.91 7.27 -12.01
N ALA A 161 12.28 8.29 -12.55
CA ALA A 161 12.77 9.66 -12.46
C ALA A 161 12.92 10.16 -11.00
N ASP A 162 12.07 9.67 -10.11
CA ASP A 162 12.06 9.99 -8.69
C ASP A 162 12.99 9.12 -7.81
N ASP A 163 13.83 8.26 -8.41
CA ASP A 163 14.80 7.40 -7.71
C ASP A 163 16.24 7.91 -7.81
N THR A 164 16.44 9.19 -8.09
CA THR A 164 17.76 9.85 -7.93
C THR A 164 18.09 9.96 -6.44
N LEU A 165 19.38 9.94 -6.07
CA LEU A 165 19.80 10.03 -4.66
C LEU A 165 19.20 11.25 -3.97
N GLU A 166 19.17 12.40 -4.64
CA GLU A 166 18.58 13.63 -4.11
C GLU A 166 17.08 13.45 -3.79
N ASN A 167 16.30 12.96 -4.75
CA ASN A 167 14.87 12.72 -4.56
C ASN A 167 14.60 11.63 -3.51
N VAL A 168 15.44 10.60 -3.45
CA VAL A 168 15.35 9.56 -2.41
C VAL A 168 15.51 10.17 -1.03
N MET A 169 16.47 11.05 -0.80
CA MET A 169 16.68 11.73 0.48
C MET A 169 15.50 12.64 0.85
N ILE A 170 14.92 13.34 -0.12
CA ILE A 170 13.72 14.15 0.09
C ILE A 170 12.54 13.26 0.49
N ARG A 171 12.30 12.17 -0.24
CA ARG A 171 11.21 11.21 0.03
C ARG A 171 11.33 10.55 1.40
N LEU A 172 12.54 10.21 1.85
CA LEU A 172 12.77 9.66 3.18
C LEU A 172 12.50 10.70 4.27
N ARG A 173 12.87 11.97 4.05
CA ARG A 173 12.54 13.07 4.96
C ARG A 173 11.02 13.31 5.03
N GLU A 174 10.33 13.35 3.89
CA GLU A 174 8.86 13.45 3.84
C GLU A 174 8.18 12.28 4.56
N TYR A 175 8.68 11.07 4.36
CA TYR A 175 8.18 9.90 5.08
C TYR A 175 8.31 10.07 6.60
N ARG A 176 9.49 10.44 7.09
CA ARG A 176 9.71 10.64 8.54
C ARG A 176 8.78 11.70 9.12
N ASN A 177 8.64 12.82 8.43
CA ASN A 177 7.90 13.96 8.96
C ASN A 177 6.38 13.79 8.85
N ARG A 178 5.88 13.16 7.81
CA ARG A 178 4.45 13.15 7.47
C ARG A 178 3.80 11.78 7.56
N THR A 179 4.51 10.71 7.20
CA THR A 179 3.94 9.35 7.09
C THR A 179 4.23 8.50 8.33
N GLN A 180 5.42 8.58 8.90
CA GLN A 180 5.80 7.82 10.08
C GLN A 180 4.85 8.05 11.29
N PRO A 181 4.27 9.24 11.52
CA PRO A 181 3.26 9.44 12.55
C PRO A 181 2.02 8.53 12.43
N LEU A 182 1.73 7.99 11.25
CA LEU A 182 0.66 7.01 11.05
C LEU A 182 0.86 5.72 11.83
N ILE A 183 2.11 5.33 12.09
CA ILE A 183 2.43 4.14 12.90
C ILE A 183 1.81 4.30 14.29
N LYS A 184 2.00 5.45 14.93
CA LYS A 184 1.38 5.75 16.22
C LYS A 184 -0.15 5.77 16.10
N TYR A 185 -0.68 6.47 15.10
CA TYR A 185 -2.12 6.59 14.85
C TYR A 185 -2.83 5.24 14.75
N TYR A 186 -2.32 4.32 13.94
CA TYR A 186 -2.94 3.00 13.77
C TYR A 186 -2.62 2.02 14.91
N LYS A 187 -1.50 2.21 15.61
CA LYS A 187 -1.20 1.47 16.84
C LYS A 187 -2.22 1.79 17.94
N GLU A 188 -2.56 3.06 18.12
CA GLU A 188 -3.58 3.50 19.09
C GLU A 188 -4.98 2.98 18.73
N LYS A 189 -5.26 2.76 17.45
CA LYS A 189 -6.50 2.12 16.98
C LYS A 189 -6.51 0.59 17.13
N GLY A 190 -5.39 -0.05 17.49
CA GLY A 190 -5.29 -1.49 17.66
C GLY A 190 -5.34 -2.31 16.37
N ILE A 191 -5.12 -1.69 15.21
CA ILE A 191 -5.19 -2.36 13.89
C ILE A 191 -3.85 -2.37 13.15
N LEU A 192 -2.74 -2.05 13.82
CA LEU A 192 -1.39 -2.04 13.23
C LEU A 192 -0.64 -3.33 13.54
N VAL A 193 -0.02 -3.91 12.51
CA VAL A 193 0.99 -4.96 12.65
C VAL A 193 2.27 -4.51 11.96
N ASN A 194 3.42 -4.63 12.67
CA ASN A 194 4.74 -4.38 12.10
C ASN A 194 5.36 -5.68 11.62
N ILE A 195 5.93 -5.68 10.40
CA ILE A 195 6.65 -6.79 9.80
C ILE A 195 8.03 -6.31 9.39
N ASP A 196 9.08 -7.03 9.81
CA ASP A 196 10.46 -6.75 9.39
C ASP A 196 10.63 -7.06 7.90
N SER A 197 10.74 -6.01 7.09
CA SER A 197 10.92 -6.12 5.65
C SER A 197 12.39 -6.06 5.19
N SER A 198 13.33 -6.17 6.12
CA SER A 198 14.76 -6.31 5.79
C SER A 198 15.10 -7.69 5.23
N GLN A 199 14.28 -8.68 5.53
CA GLN A 199 14.41 -10.08 5.13
C GLN A 199 14.11 -10.29 3.63
N ASP A 200 14.28 -11.55 3.18
CA ASP A 200 13.88 -11.96 1.83
C ASP A 200 12.38 -11.74 1.60
N SER A 201 12.03 -11.35 0.38
CA SER A 201 10.65 -10.96 0.04
C SER A 201 9.65 -12.11 0.20
N GLU A 202 10.09 -13.38 0.12
CA GLU A 202 9.22 -14.54 0.34
C GLU A 202 8.94 -14.76 1.83
N ILE A 203 9.96 -14.59 2.68
CA ILE A 203 9.81 -14.67 4.14
C ILE A 203 8.85 -13.60 4.62
N VAL A 204 9.04 -12.34 4.17
CA VAL A 204 8.12 -11.23 4.48
C VAL A 204 6.70 -11.55 4.05
N PHE A 205 6.52 -12.15 2.87
CA PHE A 205 5.20 -12.54 2.37
C PHE A 205 4.54 -13.62 3.23
N GLN A 206 5.32 -14.62 3.68
CA GLN A 206 4.82 -15.67 4.57
C GLN A 206 4.37 -15.10 5.92
N GLU A 207 5.09 -14.12 6.48
CA GLU A 207 4.67 -13.41 7.69
C GLU A 207 3.37 -12.64 7.47
N ILE A 208 3.23 -11.92 6.35
CA ILE A 208 1.98 -11.26 5.97
C ILE A 208 0.83 -12.27 5.90
N CYS A 209 1.04 -13.41 5.26
CA CYS A 209 0.02 -14.45 5.14
C CYS A 209 -0.46 -14.95 6.50
N LYS A 210 0.44 -15.23 7.45
CA LYS A 210 0.08 -15.64 8.81
C LYS A 210 -0.84 -14.62 9.47
N VAL A 211 -0.47 -13.33 9.42
CA VAL A 211 -1.29 -12.24 9.98
C VAL A 211 -2.68 -12.20 9.35
N LEU A 212 -2.77 -12.32 8.03
CA LEU A 212 -4.04 -12.30 7.31
C LEU A 212 -4.94 -13.52 7.62
N GLU A 213 -4.34 -14.68 7.79
CA GLU A 213 -5.04 -15.93 8.16
C GLU A 213 -5.56 -15.86 9.59
N ASP A 214 -4.78 -15.35 10.54
CA ASP A 214 -5.19 -15.18 11.95
C ASP A 214 -6.40 -14.24 12.08
N ILE A 215 -6.45 -13.16 11.30
CA ILE A 215 -7.59 -12.24 11.28
C ILE A 215 -8.83 -12.92 10.69
N LYS A 216 -8.71 -13.62 9.57
CA LYS A 216 -9.82 -14.41 9.01
C LYS A 216 -10.39 -15.42 10.01
N TRP A 217 -9.51 -16.06 10.76
CA TRP A 217 -9.90 -17.05 11.77
C TRP A 217 -10.61 -16.40 12.96
N SER A 218 -10.11 -15.25 13.42
CA SER A 218 -10.72 -14.48 14.51
C SER A 218 -12.11 -13.98 14.14
N LEU A 219 -12.28 -13.41 12.94
CA LEU A 219 -13.59 -12.95 12.43
C LEU A 219 -14.58 -14.11 12.28
N SER A 220 -14.15 -15.26 11.75
CA SER A 220 -15.01 -16.43 11.59
C SER A 220 -15.48 -17.00 12.94
N ARG A 221 -14.66 -16.94 13.99
CA ARG A 221 -15.02 -17.33 15.35
C ARG A 221 -16.04 -16.37 15.96
N ILE A 222 -15.86 -15.07 15.78
CA ILE A 222 -16.78 -14.05 16.28
C ILE A 222 -18.14 -14.19 15.61
N ILE A 223 -18.19 -14.35 14.29
CA ILE A 223 -19.44 -14.57 13.54
C ILE A 223 -20.14 -15.86 13.98
N LYS A 224 -19.41 -16.97 14.15
CA LYS A 224 -19.99 -18.20 14.66
C LYS A 224 -20.56 -18.03 16.07
N LYS A 225 -19.90 -17.25 16.92
CA LYS A 225 -20.37 -16.98 18.29
C LYS A 225 -21.60 -16.07 18.31
N LEU A 226 -21.67 -15.08 17.41
CA LEU A 226 -22.84 -14.20 17.25
C LEU A 226 -24.04 -14.99 16.71
N ASN A 227 -23.89 -15.79 15.69
CA ASN A 227 -24.95 -16.66 15.16
C ASN A 227 -25.44 -17.69 16.18
N TRP A 228 -24.56 -18.12 17.11
CA TRP A 228 -24.94 -18.99 18.21
C TRP A 228 -25.77 -18.25 19.26
N CYS A 229 -25.44 -16.99 19.57
CA CYS A 229 -26.22 -16.14 20.46
C CYS A 229 -27.61 -15.80 19.90
N GLU A 230 -27.73 -15.51 18.59
CA GLU A 230 -29.01 -15.26 17.92
C GLU A 230 -29.91 -16.50 17.99
N LYS A 231 -29.36 -17.70 17.72
CA LYS A 231 -30.12 -18.96 17.88
C LYS A 231 -30.52 -19.27 19.32
N LEU A 232 -29.71 -18.86 20.31
CA LEU A 232 -30.06 -19.00 21.73
C LEU A 232 -31.23 -18.06 22.11
N VAL A 233 -31.27 -16.86 21.57
CA VAL A 233 -32.35 -15.89 21.80
C VAL A 233 -33.66 -16.41 21.19
N GLU A 234 -33.64 -16.98 19.98
CA GLU A 234 -34.81 -17.63 19.38
C GLU A 234 -35.30 -18.84 20.19
N TYR A 235 -34.39 -19.61 20.79
CA TYR A 235 -34.73 -20.79 21.59
C TYR A 235 -35.29 -20.46 22.99
N VAL A 236 -35.00 -19.25 23.49
CA VAL A 236 -35.49 -18.78 24.82
C VAL A 236 -36.82 -18.02 24.69
N LEU A 237 -37.16 -17.57 23.48
CA LEU A 237 -38.42 -16.84 23.20
C LEU A 237 -39.54 -17.75 22.67
N LEU A 238 -39.33 -19.07 22.54
CA LEU A 238 -40.28 -20.13 22.25
C LEU A 238 -40.60 -20.91 23.53
#